data_b7af64741f1cd60b6d5276249ad7c899
#
_entry.id   b7af64741f1cd60b6d5276249ad7c899
#
_cell.length_a   1.000
_cell.length_b   1.000
_cell.length_c   1.000
_cell.angle_alpha   90.00
_cell.angle_beta   90.00
_cell.angle_gamma   90.00
#
_symmetry.space_group_name_H-M   'P 1'
#
loop_
_entity.id
_entity.type
_entity.pdbx_description
1 polymer ?
#
loop_
_entity_poly.entity_id
_entity_poly.type
_entity_poly.pdbx_seq_one_letter_code
_entity_poly.pdbx_strand_id
1 'polypeptide(L)'
;MFGLSNALIVKATFLLIRVLSVWRSHMRKELQISIIKELMSQLDEGRNVDAGVQFKMPTDSYVCPERASREQQEFFRNHPQLIGLSGDLPSAGSYLTTDDFGVPILATRDKHGVFHAFLNACRHRSVKVAQEERGKKNVFTCPFHHWSYANTGNLLTIPNNDHFGEVDKSCMGLVELPAVEKSGLLWVHPNPQASLDVDELLGALAEELPSFGMHSQISVGHTTIEKNLNWKFANDTFGETYHFGKLHKDTLGRLYYGNNLHFEEFGRHHRFVTANRGIDAMREIPESEWDIGKCTFVLYHLFPNIQLITSRASTTLIRIYPSKDNPGQSVTRIGFYYAPEIAEAVSYTHLRA
;
A
#
# COMPACT_ATOMS: atom_id res chain seq x y z
N MET A 1 -14.23 -14.82 -16.41
CA MET A 1 -14.63 -13.50 -16.97
C MET A 1 -13.76 -12.43 -16.33
N PHE A 2 -12.65 -12.07 -16.98
CA PHE A 2 -11.61 -11.12 -16.49
C PHE A 2 -11.58 -9.86 -17.38
N GLY A 3 -12.73 -9.29 -17.69
CA GLY A 3 -12.88 -8.44 -18.88
C GLY A 3 -12.74 -6.92 -18.73
N LEU A 4 -12.76 -6.31 -17.56
CA LEU A 4 -12.80 -4.83 -17.48
C LEU A 4 -11.73 -4.18 -16.57
N SER A 5 -11.17 -4.87 -15.58
CA SER A 5 -10.12 -4.31 -14.72
C SER A 5 -8.71 -4.37 -15.34
N ASN A 6 -8.44 -5.31 -16.24
CA ASN A 6 -7.15 -5.46 -16.90
C ASN A 6 -6.81 -4.29 -17.84
N ALA A 7 -7.80 -3.65 -18.44
CA ALA A 7 -7.57 -2.54 -19.38
C ALA A 7 -7.02 -1.29 -18.67
N LEU A 8 -7.41 -1.02 -17.44
CA LEU A 8 -6.90 0.12 -16.66
C LEU A 8 -5.46 -0.13 -16.19
N ILE A 9 -5.18 -1.32 -15.68
CA ILE A 9 -3.83 -1.71 -15.24
C ILE A 9 -2.87 -1.69 -16.43
N VAL A 10 -3.29 -2.23 -17.57
CA VAL A 10 -2.48 -2.28 -18.81
C VAL A 10 -2.25 -0.90 -19.40
N LYS A 11 -3.28 -0.03 -19.46
CA LYS A 11 -3.12 1.34 -19.99
C LYS A 11 -2.19 2.17 -19.11
N ALA A 12 -2.30 2.06 -17.78
CA ALA A 12 -1.40 2.72 -16.84
C ALA A 12 0.05 2.23 -17.02
N THR A 13 0.25 0.93 -17.21
CA THR A 13 1.59 0.33 -17.42
C THR A 13 2.20 0.76 -18.76
N PHE A 14 1.44 0.85 -19.84
CA PHE A 14 1.94 1.31 -21.15
C PHE A 14 2.32 2.78 -21.18
N LEU A 15 1.63 3.63 -20.43
CA LEU A 15 1.97 5.06 -20.32
C LEU A 15 3.25 5.26 -19.51
N LEU A 16 3.47 4.46 -18.48
CA LEU A 16 4.68 4.46 -17.64
C LEU A 16 5.97 4.29 -18.47
N ILE A 17 5.95 3.41 -19.46
CA ILE A 17 7.16 3.10 -20.26
C ILE A 17 7.65 4.28 -21.10
N ARG A 18 6.77 5.17 -21.55
CA ARG A 18 7.14 6.36 -22.33
C ARG A 18 7.72 7.51 -21.51
N VAL A 19 7.46 7.57 -20.20
CA VAL A 19 7.85 8.68 -19.31
C VAL A 19 9.13 8.35 -18.51
N LEU A 20 9.56 7.08 -18.46
CA LEU A 20 10.69 6.61 -17.66
C LEU A 20 12.08 7.17 -18.07
N SER A 21 12.17 8.05 -19.07
CA SER A 21 13.46 8.53 -19.57
C SER A 21 14.19 9.57 -18.69
N VAL A 22 13.61 10.04 -17.59
CA VAL A 22 14.14 11.21 -16.85
C VAL A 22 14.56 10.92 -15.41
N TRP A 23 14.23 9.74 -14.82
CA TRP A 23 14.31 9.56 -13.38
C TRP A 23 15.42 8.57 -12.93
N ARG A 24 16.42 9.08 -12.20
CA ARG A 24 17.44 8.23 -11.55
C ARG A 24 16.86 7.60 -10.27
N SER A 25 16.97 6.28 -10.14
CA SER A 25 16.68 5.55 -8.89
C SER A 25 17.63 5.99 -7.77
N HIS A 26 17.18 5.98 -6.51
CA HIS A 26 18.02 6.34 -5.36
C HIS A 26 18.54 5.14 -4.57
N MET A 27 18.23 3.91 -4.98
CA MET A 27 19.00 2.75 -4.56
C MET A 27 20.48 3.04 -4.85
N ARG A 28 21.39 2.72 -3.93
CA ARG A 28 22.83 2.96 -4.14
C ARG A 28 23.27 2.44 -5.49
N LYS A 29 24.08 3.21 -6.20
CA LYS A 29 24.45 2.92 -7.60
C LYS A 29 25.10 1.55 -7.76
N GLU A 30 25.98 1.19 -6.82
CA GLU A 30 26.68 -0.08 -6.80
C GLU A 30 25.69 -1.27 -6.68
N LEU A 31 24.67 -1.12 -5.86
CA LEU A 31 23.61 -2.12 -5.68
C LEU A 31 22.76 -2.26 -6.96
N GLN A 32 22.41 -1.14 -7.61
CA GLN A 32 21.69 -1.18 -8.89
C GLN A 32 22.49 -1.96 -9.95
N ILE A 33 23.79 -1.66 -10.07
CA ILE A 33 24.69 -2.34 -11.03
C ILE A 33 24.77 -3.83 -10.71
N SER A 34 24.92 -4.19 -9.42
CA SER A 34 24.98 -5.58 -8.99
C SER A 34 23.73 -6.36 -9.36
N ILE A 35 22.55 -5.80 -9.08
CA ILE A 35 21.25 -6.41 -9.40
C ILE A 35 21.08 -6.57 -10.92
N ILE A 36 21.39 -5.54 -11.70
CA ILE A 36 21.28 -5.59 -13.16
C ILE A 36 22.21 -6.66 -13.73
N LYS A 37 23.46 -6.77 -13.24
CA LYS A 37 24.41 -7.82 -13.66
C LYS A 37 23.88 -9.22 -13.33
N GLU A 38 23.33 -9.42 -12.14
CA GLU A 38 22.75 -10.71 -11.76
C GLU A 38 21.60 -11.10 -12.68
N LEU A 39 20.67 -10.16 -12.93
CA LEU A 39 19.55 -10.41 -13.84
C LEU A 39 20.00 -10.72 -15.27
N MET A 40 21.03 -10.00 -15.78
CA MET A 40 21.63 -10.29 -17.09
C MET A 40 22.27 -11.68 -17.13
N SER A 41 23.04 -12.04 -16.09
CA SER A 41 23.66 -13.38 -15.99
C SER A 41 22.62 -14.49 -15.99
N GLN A 42 21.51 -14.32 -15.24
CA GLN A 42 20.41 -15.28 -15.26
C GLN A 42 19.81 -15.45 -16.67
N LEU A 43 19.64 -14.37 -17.42
CA LEU A 43 19.13 -14.42 -18.79
C LEU A 43 20.10 -15.12 -19.74
N ASP A 44 21.40 -14.80 -19.65
CA ASP A 44 22.45 -15.36 -20.52
C ASP A 44 22.66 -16.87 -20.28
N GLU A 45 22.57 -17.29 -19.03
CA GLU A 45 22.76 -18.68 -18.63
C GLU A 45 21.47 -19.51 -18.73
N GLY A 46 20.32 -18.87 -19.00
CA GLY A 46 19.02 -19.53 -19.02
C GLY A 46 18.64 -20.14 -17.67
N ARG A 47 19.19 -19.64 -16.57
CA ARG A 47 18.90 -20.08 -15.20
C ARG A 47 17.91 -19.15 -14.53
N ASN A 48 17.26 -19.69 -13.51
CA ASN A 48 16.31 -18.95 -12.67
C ASN A 48 16.84 -18.88 -11.24
N VAL A 49 16.21 -18.03 -10.43
CA VAL A 49 16.40 -18.08 -8.98
C VAL A 49 15.97 -19.45 -8.47
N ASP A 50 16.83 -20.05 -7.69
CA ASP A 50 16.58 -21.33 -7.04
C ASP A 50 16.96 -21.25 -5.57
N ALA A 51 16.00 -21.50 -4.69
CA ALA A 51 16.24 -21.54 -3.24
C ALA A 51 17.01 -22.82 -2.80
N GLY A 52 17.24 -23.77 -3.71
CA GLY A 52 17.93 -25.03 -3.42
C GLY A 52 17.14 -26.00 -2.55
N VAL A 53 15.88 -25.70 -2.27
CA VAL A 53 15.00 -26.52 -1.42
C VAL A 53 13.59 -26.64 -2.01
N GLN A 54 12.96 -27.78 -1.77
CA GLN A 54 11.53 -27.95 -2.00
C GLN A 54 10.77 -27.72 -0.70
N PHE A 55 9.90 -26.74 -0.69
CA PHE A 55 9.03 -26.45 0.43
C PHE A 55 7.58 -26.87 0.12
N LYS A 56 6.96 -27.66 1.02
CA LYS A 56 5.55 -28.03 0.92
C LYS A 56 4.76 -27.32 2.00
N MET A 57 3.92 -26.37 1.62
CA MET A 57 3.01 -25.70 2.53
C MET A 57 1.79 -26.61 2.81
N PRO A 58 1.50 -26.95 4.07
CA PRO A 58 0.25 -27.63 4.42
C PRO A 58 -0.96 -26.78 4.06
N THR A 59 -2.01 -27.39 3.49
CA THR A 59 -3.24 -26.69 3.10
C THR A 59 -3.95 -26.03 4.29
N ASP A 60 -3.80 -26.58 5.50
CA ASP A 60 -4.31 -25.99 6.75
C ASP A 60 -3.80 -24.57 6.98
N SER A 61 -2.67 -24.21 6.39
CA SER A 61 -2.15 -22.84 6.42
C SER A 61 -3.12 -21.81 5.82
N TYR A 62 -4.03 -22.25 4.94
CA TYR A 62 -4.97 -21.39 4.23
C TYR A 62 -6.43 -21.58 4.65
N VAL A 63 -6.78 -22.71 5.27
CA VAL A 63 -8.19 -23.07 5.50
C VAL A 63 -8.54 -23.26 6.97
N CYS A 64 -7.57 -23.31 7.88
CA CYS A 64 -7.81 -23.53 9.31
C CYS A 64 -8.42 -22.27 9.97
N PRO A 65 -9.65 -22.34 10.55
CA PRO A 65 -10.32 -21.20 11.16
C PRO A 65 -9.58 -20.64 12.40
N GLU A 66 -9.00 -21.52 13.22
CA GLU A 66 -8.25 -21.13 14.42
C GLU A 66 -7.01 -20.33 14.06
N ARG A 67 -6.30 -20.74 12.99
CA ARG A 67 -5.16 -20.00 12.45
C ARG A 67 -5.61 -18.65 11.89
N ALA A 68 -6.69 -18.59 11.14
CA ALA A 68 -7.25 -17.36 10.59
C ALA A 68 -7.63 -16.37 11.71
N SER A 69 -8.23 -16.88 12.81
CA SER A 69 -8.53 -16.05 13.99
C SER A 69 -7.28 -15.48 14.65
N ARG A 70 -6.21 -16.29 14.77
CA ARG A 70 -4.92 -15.83 15.30
C ARG A 70 -4.26 -14.78 14.37
N GLU A 71 -4.27 -15.01 13.06
CA GLU A 71 -3.75 -14.06 12.07
C GLU A 71 -4.50 -12.74 12.14
N GLN A 72 -5.83 -12.77 12.27
CA GLN A 72 -6.64 -11.56 12.44
C GLN A 72 -6.22 -10.77 13.69
N GLN A 73 -5.94 -11.47 14.78
CA GLN A 73 -5.52 -10.83 16.03
C GLN A 73 -4.09 -10.31 15.96
N GLU A 74 -3.14 -11.15 15.51
CA GLU A 74 -1.70 -10.84 15.58
C GLU A 74 -1.24 -9.93 14.44
N PHE A 75 -1.76 -10.13 13.20
CA PHE A 75 -1.26 -9.44 12.02
C PHE A 75 -2.08 -8.22 11.63
N PHE A 76 -3.34 -8.14 12.05
CA PHE A 76 -4.23 -7.05 11.64
C PHE A 76 -4.68 -6.17 12.80
N ARG A 77 -4.90 -6.71 14.00
CA ARG A 77 -5.31 -5.91 15.16
C ARG A 77 -4.16 -5.47 16.06
N ASN A 78 -3.14 -6.31 16.22
CA ASN A 78 -1.98 -6.04 17.07
C ASN A 78 -0.69 -5.76 16.26
N HIS A 79 -0.82 -5.36 15.02
CA HIS A 79 0.31 -5.00 14.16
C HIS A 79 0.03 -3.66 13.46
N PRO A 80 1.05 -2.81 13.27
CA PRO A 80 0.91 -1.58 12.49
C PRO A 80 0.36 -1.83 11.08
N GLN A 81 -0.56 -0.99 10.63
CA GLN A 81 -1.21 -1.08 9.33
C GLN A 81 -0.84 0.12 8.46
N LEU A 82 -0.43 -0.13 7.23
CA LEU A 82 -0.28 0.91 6.21
C LEU A 82 -1.65 1.17 5.57
N ILE A 83 -2.24 2.32 5.85
CA ILE A 83 -3.62 2.61 5.41
C ILE A 83 -3.69 3.39 4.09
N GLY A 84 -2.61 3.98 3.66
CA GLY A 84 -2.54 4.78 2.42
C GLY A 84 -1.22 5.51 2.27
N LEU A 85 -1.13 6.38 1.28
CA LEU A 85 -0.03 7.31 1.09
C LEU A 85 -0.46 8.75 1.39
N SER A 86 0.51 9.67 1.55
CA SER A 86 0.25 11.12 1.77
C SER A 86 -0.74 11.70 0.77
N GLY A 87 -0.69 11.25 -0.49
CA GLY A 87 -1.61 11.65 -1.54
C GLY A 87 -3.08 11.29 -1.29
N ASP A 88 -3.39 10.42 -0.32
CA ASP A 88 -4.76 10.11 0.09
C ASP A 88 -5.35 11.19 1.01
N LEU A 89 -4.48 11.98 1.65
CA LEU A 89 -4.85 13.11 2.50
C LEU A 89 -4.17 14.40 2.00
N PRO A 90 -4.49 14.88 0.77
CA PRO A 90 -3.69 15.88 0.06
C PRO A 90 -3.74 17.30 0.66
N SER A 91 -4.70 17.59 1.52
CA SER A 91 -4.89 18.95 2.05
C SER A 91 -5.56 18.94 3.42
N ALA A 92 -5.48 20.06 4.12
CA ALA A 92 -6.21 20.28 5.36
C ALA A 92 -7.69 19.95 5.23
N GLY A 93 -8.22 19.21 6.19
CA GLY A 93 -9.59 18.70 6.22
C GLY A 93 -9.79 17.39 5.42
N SER A 94 -8.82 16.93 4.65
CA SER A 94 -8.90 15.61 4.00
C SER A 94 -9.03 14.51 5.05
N TYR A 95 -9.86 13.50 4.76
CA TYR A 95 -9.99 12.31 5.59
C TYR A 95 -10.18 11.06 4.75
N LEU A 96 -9.85 9.93 5.34
CA LEU A 96 -10.21 8.60 4.85
C LEU A 96 -10.69 7.71 6.01
N THR A 97 -11.53 6.73 5.69
CA THR A 97 -11.95 5.69 6.63
C THR A 97 -11.55 4.32 6.11
N THR A 98 -11.26 3.40 7.03
CA THR A 98 -11.06 1.98 6.72
C THR A 98 -11.48 1.12 7.90
N ASP A 99 -11.94 -0.11 7.62
CA ASP A 99 -12.24 -1.15 8.61
C ASP A 99 -11.79 -2.54 8.13
N ASP A 100 -10.89 -2.59 7.17
CA ASP A 100 -10.44 -3.81 6.50
C ASP A 100 -9.78 -4.81 7.45
N PHE A 101 -9.20 -4.35 8.56
CA PHE A 101 -8.58 -5.19 9.59
C PHE A 101 -9.45 -5.36 10.85
N GLY A 102 -10.76 -5.08 10.74
CA GLY A 102 -11.75 -5.33 11.81
C GLY A 102 -11.78 -4.27 12.91
N VAL A 103 -11.12 -3.13 12.71
CA VAL A 103 -11.16 -1.95 13.58
C VAL A 103 -11.53 -0.74 12.70
N PRO A 104 -12.66 -0.03 12.99
CA PRO A 104 -13.04 1.13 12.21
C PRO A 104 -12.12 2.31 12.52
N ILE A 105 -11.41 2.79 11.52
CA ILE A 105 -10.48 3.93 11.63
C ILE A 105 -11.01 5.13 10.86
N LEU A 106 -10.83 6.30 11.43
CA LEU A 106 -10.92 7.61 10.79
C LEU A 106 -9.53 8.25 10.81
N ALA A 107 -8.96 8.45 9.64
CA ALA A 107 -7.70 9.15 9.44
C ALA A 107 -7.96 10.55 8.87
N THR A 108 -7.30 11.56 9.41
CA THR A 108 -7.55 12.96 9.05
C THR A 108 -6.26 13.74 8.85
N ARG A 109 -6.33 14.83 8.09
CA ARG A 109 -5.29 15.85 8.05
C ARG A 109 -5.84 17.16 8.61
N ASP A 110 -5.21 17.67 9.65
CA ASP A 110 -5.65 18.90 10.29
C ASP A 110 -5.23 20.15 9.51
N LYS A 111 -5.59 21.33 10.03
CA LYS A 111 -5.27 22.63 9.42
C LYS A 111 -3.76 22.97 9.38
N HIS A 112 -2.96 22.29 10.17
CA HIS A 112 -1.50 22.43 10.23
C HIS A 112 -0.78 21.40 9.36
N GLY A 113 -1.53 20.51 8.66
CA GLY A 113 -0.98 19.45 7.84
C GLY A 113 -0.59 18.21 8.64
N VAL A 114 -0.96 18.12 9.92
CA VAL A 114 -0.65 16.97 10.77
C VAL A 114 -1.62 15.83 10.47
N PHE A 115 -1.08 14.64 10.33
CA PHE A 115 -1.82 13.38 10.19
C PHE A 115 -2.25 12.86 11.57
N HIS A 116 -3.54 12.56 11.71
CA HIS A 116 -4.12 11.95 12.89
C HIS A 116 -4.90 10.69 12.52
N ALA A 117 -5.04 9.76 13.45
CA ALA A 117 -5.93 8.61 13.32
C ALA A 117 -6.71 8.37 14.60
N PHE A 118 -7.96 7.98 14.45
CA PHE A 118 -8.89 7.76 15.56
C PHE A 118 -9.70 6.49 15.33
N LEU A 119 -10.22 5.89 16.40
CA LEU A 119 -11.33 4.99 16.24
C LEU A 119 -12.52 5.77 15.65
N ASN A 120 -13.03 5.32 14.51
CA ASN A 120 -14.21 5.88 13.87
C ASN A 120 -15.47 5.48 14.65
N ALA A 121 -15.58 5.93 15.91
CA ALA A 121 -16.63 5.54 16.84
C ALA A 121 -16.97 6.70 17.78
N CYS A 122 -18.21 7.15 17.74
CA CYS A 122 -18.73 8.18 18.63
C CYS A 122 -18.60 7.74 20.11
N ARG A 123 -18.10 8.62 20.97
CA ARG A 123 -17.90 8.34 22.40
C ARG A 123 -19.20 8.11 23.17
N HIS A 124 -20.34 8.45 22.58
CA HIS A 124 -21.65 8.20 23.20
C HIS A 124 -22.08 6.73 23.06
N ARG A 125 -22.27 6.23 21.83
CA ARG A 125 -22.76 4.86 21.56
C ARG A 125 -22.08 4.20 20.36
N SER A 126 -20.83 4.52 20.12
CA SER A 126 -19.92 3.85 19.15
C SER A 126 -20.40 3.81 17.70
N VAL A 127 -21.37 4.65 17.31
CA VAL A 127 -21.74 4.79 15.89
C VAL A 127 -20.60 5.47 15.13
N LYS A 128 -20.25 5.01 13.92
CA LYS A 128 -19.26 5.67 13.07
C LYS A 128 -19.61 7.14 12.85
N VAL A 129 -18.65 8.04 13.08
CA VAL A 129 -18.85 9.49 12.89
C VAL A 129 -18.60 9.92 11.44
N ALA A 130 -17.83 9.17 10.69
CA ALA A 130 -17.65 9.30 9.25
C ALA A 130 -18.12 8.02 8.55
N GLN A 131 -19.04 8.17 7.57
CA GLN A 131 -19.67 7.06 6.86
C GLN A 131 -19.01 6.82 5.50
N GLU A 132 -18.58 7.90 4.85
CA GLU A 132 -17.96 7.84 3.53
C GLU A 132 -16.50 7.41 3.64
N GLU A 133 -16.01 6.72 2.62
CA GLU A 133 -14.61 6.22 2.57
C GLU A 133 -13.59 7.37 2.55
N ARG A 134 -13.93 8.48 1.91
CA ARG A 134 -13.02 9.63 1.71
C ARG A 134 -13.80 10.92 1.59
N GLY A 135 -13.14 12.02 1.88
CA GLY A 135 -13.73 13.35 1.69
C GLY A 135 -12.90 14.46 2.32
N LYS A 136 -13.57 15.60 2.50
CA LYS A 136 -13.00 16.77 3.13
C LYS A 136 -13.97 17.35 4.14
N LYS A 137 -13.64 17.27 5.43
CA LYS A 137 -14.45 17.77 6.55
C LYS A 137 -13.52 18.23 7.68
N ASN A 138 -13.88 19.33 8.34
CA ASN A 138 -13.20 19.78 9.55
C ASN A 138 -13.97 19.39 10.82
N VAL A 139 -15.23 18.99 10.67
CA VAL A 139 -16.10 18.55 11.77
C VAL A 139 -16.84 17.28 11.35
N PHE A 140 -16.83 16.30 12.23
CA PHE A 140 -17.53 15.02 12.08
C PHE A 140 -18.69 14.98 13.07
N THR A 141 -19.91 14.96 12.56
CA THR A 141 -21.13 14.91 13.38
C THR A 141 -21.69 13.51 13.34
N CYS A 142 -21.84 12.90 14.52
CA CYS A 142 -22.43 11.58 14.67
C CYS A 142 -23.89 11.59 14.16
N PRO A 143 -24.27 10.70 13.24
CA PRO A 143 -25.62 10.71 12.68
C PRO A 143 -26.71 10.30 13.70
N PHE A 144 -26.31 9.70 14.82
CA PHE A 144 -27.29 9.19 15.80
C PHE A 144 -27.82 10.29 16.74
N HIS A 145 -26.92 11.00 17.46
CA HIS A 145 -27.32 12.04 18.42
C HIS A 145 -26.57 13.36 18.21
N HIS A 146 -25.94 13.56 17.07
CA HIS A 146 -25.29 14.79 16.64
C HIS A 146 -24.14 15.28 17.55
N TRP A 147 -23.52 14.39 18.34
CA TRP A 147 -22.25 14.74 18.96
C TRP A 147 -21.24 15.05 17.85
N SER A 148 -20.57 16.18 17.96
CA SER A 148 -19.68 16.65 16.90
C SER A 148 -18.23 16.76 17.37
N TYR A 149 -17.33 16.29 16.51
CA TYR A 149 -15.90 16.21 16.77
C TYR A 149 -15.13 16.99 15.72
N ALA A 150 -14.07 17.68 16.14
CA ALA A 150 -13.10 18.27 15.21
C ALA A 150 -12.32 17.18 14.47
N ASN A 151 -11.68 17.53 13.37
CA ASN A 151 -10.75 16.62 12.66
C ASN A 151 -9.44 16.37 13.44
N THR A 152 -9.26 17.03 14.58
CA THR A 152 -8.23 16.74 15.59
C THR A 152 -8.74 15.80 16.71
N GLY A 153 -9.93 15.23 16.56
CA GLY A 153 -10.54 14.30 17.52
C GLY A 153 -11.29 14.96 18.69
N ASN A 154 -11.08 16.24 18.97
CA ASN A 154 -11.70 16.92 20.12
C ASN A 154 -13.23 16.96 20.02
N LEU A 155 -13.93 16.69 21.12
CA LEU A 155 -15.37 16.86 21.21
C LEU A 155 -15.71 18.35 21.23
N LEU A 156 -16.52 18.80 20.25
CA LEU A 156 -16.94 20.19 20.11
C LEU A 156 -18.30 20.46 20.78
N THR A 157 -19.30 19.67 20.40
CA THR A 157 -20.68 19.91 20.84
C THR A 157 -21.39 18.63 21.23
N ILE A 158 -22.26 18.77 22.24
CA ILE A 158 -23.22 17.78 22.69
C ILE A 158 -24.59 18.48 22.66
N PRO A 159 -25.54 18.07 21.78
CA PRO A 159 -26.91 18.57 21.84
C PRO A 159 -27.56 18.24 23.18
N ASN A 160 -28.32 19.20 23.73
CA ASN A 160 -29.00 19.05 25.03
C ASN A 160 -28.04 18.58 26.14
N ASN A 161 -26.88 19.24 26.25
CA ASN A 161 -25.81 18.84 27.17
C ASN A 161 -26.28 18.77 28.64
N ASP A 162 -27.29 19.56 29.01
CA ASP A 162 -27.94 19.55 30.30
C ASP A 162 -28.58 18.19 30.67
N HIS A 163 -28.93 17.36 29.69
CA HIS A 163 -29.42 16.00 29.92
C HIS A 163 -28.34 15.01 30.38
N PHE A 164 -27.08 15.37 30.28
CA PHE A 164 -25.93 14.48 30.59
C PHE A 164 -25.25 14.84 31.93
N GLY A 165 -25.70 15.92 32.60
CA GLY A 165 -24.99 16.47 33.75
C GLY A 165 -23.65 17.15 33.32
N GLU A 166 -22.68 17.17 34.23
CA GLU A 166 -21.37 17.72 33.89
C GLU A 166 -20.58 16.74 33.03
N VAL A 167 -20.28 17.12 31.79
CA VAL A 167 -19.44 16.34 30.86
C VAL A 167 -18.13 17.09 30.62
N ASP A 168 -17.04 16.50 31.06
CA ASP A 168 -15.70 17.00 30.67
C ASP A 168 -15.40 16.65 29.22
N LYS A 169 -15.60 17.63 28.34
CA LYS A 169 -15.37 17.47 26.91
C LYS A 169 -13.90 17.16 26.56
N SER A 170 -12.94 17.52 27.43
CA SER A 170 -11.54 17.24 27.20
C SER A 170 -11.21 15.76 27.22
N CYS A 171 -11.98 14.98 28.00
CA CYS A 171 -11.86 13.53 28.12
C CYS A 171 -12.74 12.74 27.14
N MET A 172 -13.63 13.41 26.40
CA MET A 172 -14.65 12.81 25.55
C MET A 172 -14.38 12.98 24.04
N GLY A 173 -13.15 13.31 23.68
CA GLY A 173 -12.69 13.26 22.29
C GLY A 173 -12.73 11.84 21.69
N LEU A 174 -12.63 11.71 20.38
CA LEU A 174 -12.45 10.41 19.72
C LEU A 174 -11.22 9.71 20.30
N VAL A 175 -11.25 8.39 20.38
CA VAL A 175 -10.10 7.61 20.84
C VAL A 175 -9.00 7.71 19.79
N GLU A 176 -7.90 8.34 20.16
CA GLU A 176 -6.74 8.48 19.29
C GLU A 176 -5.99 7.15 19.16
N LEU A 177 -5.47 6.90 17.97
CA LEU A 177 -4.66 5.74 17.64
C LEU A 177 -3.22 6.19 17.36
N PRO A 178 -2.21 5.39 17.74
CA PRO A 178 -0.83 5.67 17.31
C PRO A 178 -0.77 5.77 15.79
N ALA A 179 -0.33 6.92 15.29
CA ALA A 179 -0.29 7.22 13.86
C ALA A 179 0.98 7.96 13.49
N VAL A 180 1.62 7.55 12.41
CA VAL A 180 2.86 8.14 11.90
C VAL A 180 2.79 8.25 10.39
N GLU A 181 3.04 9.46 9.88
CA GLU A 181 3.32 9.68 8.45
C GLU A 181 4.84 9.73 8.27
N LYS A 182 5.37 8.74 7.53
CA LYS A 182 6.80 8.67 7.26
C LYS A 182 7.06 8.29 5.81
N SER A 183 7.91 9.06 5.14
CA SER A 183 8.31 8.83 3.75
C SER A 183 7.13 8.75 2.77
N GLY A 184 6.02 9.43 3.12
CA GLY A 184 4.79 9.38 2.34
C GLY A 184 3.87 8.21 2.66
N LEU A 185 4.21 7.37 3.63
CA LEU A 185 3.44 6.21 4.07
C LEU A 185 2.63 6.59 5.33
N LEU A 186 1.33 6.30 5.35
CA LEU A 186 0.41 6.58 6.46
C LEU A 186 0.23 5.32 7.31
N TRP A 187 0.95 5.24 8.41
CA TRP A 187 0.91 4.11 9.34
C TRP A 187 0.00 4.39 10.51
N VAL A 188 -0.78 3.38 10.91
CA VAL A 188 -1.64 3.42 12.08
C VAL A 188 -1.53 2.11 12.84
N HIS A 189 -1.46 2.17 14.17
CA HIS A 189 -1.62 0.97 14.99
C HIS A 189 -3.08 0.87 15.46
N PRO A 190 -3.82 -0.23 15.15
CA PRO A 190 -5.24 -0.36 15.50
C PRO A 190 -5.53 -0.43 17.00
N ASN A 191 -4.54 -0.79 17.80
CA ASN A 191 -4.64 -0.82 19.27
C ASN A 191 -4.19 0.54 19.86
N PRO A 192 -5.07 1.29 20.55
CA PRO A 192 -4.74 2.62 21.09
C PRO A 192 -3.70 2.60 22.23
N GLN A 193 -3.41 1.45 22.85
CA GLN A 193 -2.39 1.31 23.88
C GLN A 193 -1.03 0.84 23.33
N ALA A 194 -0.92 0.56 22.04
CA ALA A 194 0.33 0.12 21.44
C ALA A 194 1.28 1.30 21.19
N SER A 195 2.56 1.01 21.06
CA SER A 195 3.55 1.92 20.49
C SER A 195 3.64 1.72 18.98
N LEU A 196 4.10 2.75 18.26
CA LEU A 196 4.34 2.69 16.83
C LEU A 196 5.69 3.33 16.52
N ASP A 197 6.69 2.51 16.29
CA ASP A 197 7.99 2.91 15.75
C ASP A 197 8.12 2.36 14.31
N VAL A 198 8.03 3.26 13.35
CA VAL A 198 8.07 2.89 11.91
C VAL A 198 9.50 2.61 11.46
N ASP A 199 10.52 3.17 12.12
CA ASP A 199 11.91 2.87 11.80
C ASP A 199 12.29 1.45 12.23
N GLU A 200 11.90 1.08 13.44
CA GLU A 200 12.06 -0.29 13.92
C GLU A 200 11.28 -1.28 13.05
N LEU A 201 10.03 -0.93 12.67
CA LEU A 201 9.17 -1.76 11.83
C LEU A 201 9.82 -2.05 10.47
N LEU A 202 10.35 -1.02 9.80
CA LEU A 202 10.89 -1.12 8.44
C LEU A 202 12.35 -1.56 8.38
N GLY A 203 13.09 -1.41 9.50
CA GLY A 203 14.52 -1.71 9.53
C GLY A 203 15.30 -0.98 8.43
N ALA A 204 16.13 -1.69 7.68
CA ALA A 204 16.95 -1.09 6.60
C ALA A 204 16.11 -0.44 5.48
N LEU A 205 14.86 -0.85 5.29
CA LEU A 205 13.97 -0.21 4.30
C LEU A 205 13.58 1.22 4.69
N ALA A 206 13.69 1.61 5.96
CA ALA A 206 13.42 2.98 6.41
C ALA A 206 14.35 4.01 5.75
N GLU A 207 15.57 3.61 5.40
CA GLU A 207 16.54 4.46 4.69
C GLU A 207 16.32 4.49 3.17
N GLU A 208 15.80 3.41 2.60
CA GLU A 208 15.64 3.27 1.14
C GLU A 208 14.32 3.88 0.64
N LEU A 209 13.20 3.60 1.30
CA LEU A 209 11.86 4.02 0.86
C LEU A 209 11.68 5.54 0.67
N PRO A 210 12.31 6.44 1.48
CA PRO A 210 12.25 7.89 1.24
C PRO A 210 12.69 8.31 -0.15
N SER A 211 13.60 7.53 -0.76
CA SER A 211 14.19 7.83 -2.07
C SER A 211 13.20 7.85 -3.23
N PHE A 212 12.04 7.21 -3.06
CA PHE A 212 10.99 7.14 -4.08
C PHE A 212 10.08 8.39 -4.11
N GLY A 213 10.19 9.29 -3.13
CA GLY A 213 9.44 10.55 -3.12
C GLY A 213 7.92 10.36 -2.99
N MET A 214 7.45 9.27 -2.38
CA MET A 214 6.03 8.95 -2.24
C MET A 214 5.22 10.03 -1.53
N HIS A 215 5.86 10.85 -0.69
CA HIS A 215 5.23 11.98 0.01
C HIS A 215 4.67 13.06 -0.93
N SER A 216 5.20 13.19 -2.13
CA SER A 216 4.76 14.16 -3.14
C SER A 216 3.87 13.56 -4.23
N GLN A 217 3.70 12.24 -4.25
CA GLN A 217 2.88 11.59 -5.27
C GLN A 217 1.38 11.85 -5.03
N ILE A 218 0.66 12.06 -6.12
CA ILE A 218 -0.77 12.37 -6.14
C ILE A 218 -1.56 11.08 -6.32
N SER A 219 -2.57 10.88 -5.47
CA SER A 219 -3.53 9.78 -5.64
C SER A 219 -4.40 10.02 -6.88
N VAL A 220 -4.35 9.08 -7.83
CA VAL A 220 -5.10 9.19 -9.11
C VAL A 220 -6.24 8.19 -9.20
N GLY A 221 -6.37 7.28 -8.25
CA GLY A 221 -7.49 6.35 -8.20
C GLY A 221 -7.27 5.19 -7.24
N HIS A 222 -8.39 4.52 -6.96
CA HIS A 222 -8.44 3.34 -6.11
C HIS A 222 -9.33 2.28 -6.73
N THR A 223 -9.03 1.01 -6.45
CA THR A 223 -9.91 -0.10 -6.80
C THR A 223 -9.92 -1.15 -5.71
N THR A 224 -11.01 -1.89 -5.62
CA THR A 224 -11.18 -2.99 -4.68
C THR A 224 -11.48 -4.25 -5.45
N ILE A 225 -10.83 -5.35 -5.07
CA ILE A 225 -11.03 -6.66 -5.67
C ILE A 225 -11.37 -7.64 -4.55
N GLU A 226 -12.52 -8.28 -4.64
CA GLU A 226 -12.93 -9.35 -3.74
C GLU A 226 -12.80 -10.69 -4.46
N LYS A 227 -12.22 -11.69 -3.79
CA LYS A 227 -11.98 -13.02 -4.36
C LYS A 227 -12.28 -14.13 -3.34
N ASN A 228 -12.81 -15.25 -3.85
CA ASN A 228 -12.92 -16.51 -3.12
C ASN A 228 -11.54 -17.18 -3.07
N LEU A 229 -10.65 -16.56 -2.31
CA LEU A 229 -9.24 -16.91 -2.21
C LEU A 229 -8.72 -16.44 -0.85
N ASN A 230 -8.03 -17.30 -0.08
CA ASN A 230 -7.41 -16.89 1.17
C ASN A 230 -6.41 -15.75 0.92
N TRP A 231 -6.34 -14.79 1.84
CA TRP A 231 -5.51 -13.59 1.71
C TRP A 231 -4.01 -13.88 1.52
N LYS A 232 -3.48 -14.93 2.17
CA LYS A 232 -2.08 -15.35 2.01
C LYS A 232 -1.84 -15.92 0.62
N PHE A 233 -2.78 -16.72 0.12
CA PHE A 233 -2.68 -17.27 -1.23
C PHE A 233 -2.79 -16.16 -2.29
N ALA A 234 -3.61 -15.13 -2.05
CA ALA A 234 -3.63 -13.93 -2.89
C ALA A 234 -2.30 -13.17 -2.81
N ASN A 235 -1.68 -13.11 -1.62
CA ASN A 235 -0.38 -12.47 -1.39
C ASN A 235 0.77 -13.24 -2.08
N ASP A 236 0.76 -14.57 -2.04
CA ASP A 236 1.77 -15.45 -2.64
C ASP A 236 1.91 -15.23 -4.15
N THR A 237 0.82 -14.83 -4.84
CA THR A 237 0.86 -14.55 -6.29
C THR A 237 1.78 -13.38 -6.66
N PHE A 238 2.15 -12.53 -5.70
CA PHE A 238 3.10 -11.44 -5.90
C PHE A 238 4.56 -11.85 -5.60
N GLY A 239 4.78 -13.05 -5.07
CA GLY A 239 6.10 -13.55 -4.69
C GLY A 239 6.90 -14.15 -5.86
N GLU A 240 6.34 -14.22 -7.08
CA GLU A 240 7.00 -14.84 -8.23
C GLU A 240 6.54 -14.21 -9.56
N THR A 241 7.29 -14.45 -10.62
CA THR A 241 7.01 -13.96 -11.97
C THR A 241 6.79 -15.08 -12.99
N TYR A 242 6.81 -16.34 -12.53
CA TYR A 242 6.70 -17.52 -13.38
C TYR A 242 5.39 -17.57 -14.19
N HIS A 243 4.29 -17.08 -13.59
CA HIS A 243 2.98 -17.01 -14.24
C HIS A 243 2.89 -15.94 -15.34
N PHE A 244 3.83 -14.98 -15.43
CA PHE A 244 3.77 -13.87 -16.39
C PHE A 244 3.68 -14.36 -17.84
N GLY A 245 4.48 -15.37 -18.19
CA GLY A 245 4.53 -15.90 -19.54
C GLY A 245 3.28 -16.68 -19.97
N LYS A 246 2.39 -17.05 -19.04
CA LYS A 246 1.16 -17.81 -19.31
C LYS A 246 -0.10 -17.01 -18.99
N LEU A 247 -0.29 -16.66 -17.71
CA LEU A 247 -1.48 -15.94 -17.25
C LEU A 247 -1.53 -14.51 -17.81
N HIS A 248 -0.39 -13.84 -17.81
CA HIS A 248 -0.25 -12.44 -18.26
C HIS A 248 0.48 -12.31 -19.61
N LYS A 249 0.40 -13.33 -20.47
CA LYS A 249 1.14 -13.40 -21.76
C LYS A 249 0.96 -12.16 -22.65
N ASP A 250 -0.24 -11.59 -22.67
CA ASP A 250 -0.60 -10.45 -23.51
C ASP A 250 -0.42 -9.09 -22.82
N THR A 251 0.00 -9.08 -21.57
CA THR A 251 0.20 -7.89 -20.74
C THR A 251 1.62 -7.88 -20.17
N LEU A 252 1.82 -8.29 -18.90
CA LEU A 252 3.11 -8.26 -18.22
C LEU A 252 4.16 -9.15 -18.92
N GLY A 253 3.76 -10.30 -19.47
CA GLY A 253 4.66 -11.21 -20.18
C GLY A 253 5.30 -10.63 -21.44
N ARG A 254 4.70 -9.56 -22.03
CA ARG A 254 5.31 -8.81 -23.14
C ARG A 254 6.35 -7.81 -22.67
N LEU A 255 6.27 -7.38 -21.43
CA LEU A 255 7.09 -6.31 -20.87
C LEU A 255 8.24 -6.85 -20.04
N TYR A 256 8.01 -7.93 -19.31
CA TYR A 256 8.94 -8.49 -18.34
C TYR A 256 9.38 -9.91 -18.72
N TYR A 257 10.56 -10.27 -18.25
CA TYR A 257 11.02 -11.65 -18.29
C TYR A 257 10.39 -12.42 -17.13
N GLY A 258 9.63 -13.48 -17.45
CA GLY A 258 9.12 -14.40 -16.44
C GLY A 258 10.24 -15.27 -15.86
N ASN A 259 10.21 -15.52 -14.57
CA ASN A 259 11.15 -16.39 -13.86
C ASN A 259 12.62 -15.90 -13.93
N ASN A 260 12.82 -14.60 -13.89
CA ASN A 260 14.09 -13.91 -13.81
C ASN A 260 13.98 -12.94 -12.63
N LEU A 261 14.68 -13.20 -11.53
CA LEU A 261 14.40 -12.56 -10.25
C LEU A 261 15.66 -12.38 -9.41
N HIS A 262 15.84 -11.18 -8.86
CA HIS A 262 16.72 -10.92 -7.72
C HIS A 262 15.85 -10.80 -6.46
N PHE A 263 16.22 -11.46 -5.38
CA PHE A 263 15.49 -11.49 -4.11
C PHE A 263 16.39 -11.07 -2.96
N GLU A 264 15.86 -10.23 -2.05
CA GLU A 264 16.58 -9.74 -0.88
C GLU A 264 15.64 -9.61 0.32
N GLU A 265 16.10 -10.08 1.48
CA GLU A 265 15.36 -10.08 2.74
C GLU A 265 15.74 -8.90 3.65
N PHE A 266 14.73 -8.33 4.31
CA PHE A 266 14.85 -7.27 5.31
C PHE A 266 14.02 -7.64 6.54
N GLY A 267 14.50 -8.60 7.31
CA GLY A 267 13.75 -9.18 8.42
C GLY A 267 12.49 -9.90 7.95
N ARG A 268 11.30 -9.35 8.24
CA ARG A 268 10.02 -9.90 7.74
C ARG A 268 9.59 -9.33 6.39
N HIS A 269 10.28 -8.30 5.94
CA HIS A 269 10.03 -7.68 4.64
C HIS A 269 10.94 -8.28 3.60
N HIS A 270 10.59 -8.12 2.35
CA HIS A 270 11.50 -8.46 1.26
C HIS A 270 11.30 -7.56 0.05
N ARG A 271 12.30 -7.53 -0.79
CA ARG A 271 12.26 -6.90 -2.10
C ARG A 271 12.54 -7.96 -3.15
N PHE A 272 11.79 -7.94 -4.23
CA PHE A 272 12.23 -8.59 -5.45
C PHE A 272 12.31 -7.62 -6.63
N VAL A 273 13.24 -7.94 -7.54
CA VAL A 273 13.47 -7.17 -8.76
C VAL A 273 13.45 -8.15 -9.94
N THR A 274 12.66 -7.86 -10.96
CA THR A 274 12.64 -8.66 -12.20
C THR A 274 12.97 -7.79 -13.40
N ALA A 275 13.67 -8.37 -14.40
CA ALA A 275 14.05 -7.65 -15.60
C ALA A 275 12.84 -7.37 -16.51
N ASN A 276 12.76 -6.15 -17.04
CA ASN A 276 11.92 -5.86 -18.19
C ASN A 276 12.76 -5.96 -19.49
N ARG A 277 12.09 -5.90 -20.64
CA ARG A 277 12.75 -6.01 -21.96
C ARG A 277 13.76 -4.89 -22.25
N GLY A 278 13.73 -3.80 -21.49
CA GLY A 278 14.70 -2.71 -21.58
C GLY A 278 16.09 -3.07 -21.04
N ILE A 279 16.24 -4.21 -20.32
CA ILE A 279 17.53 -4.63 -19.78
C ILE A 279 18.55 -4.89 -20.89
N ASP A 280 18.10 -5.33 -22.06
CA ASP A 280 19.00 -5.60 -23.19
C ASP A 280 19.67 -4.31 -23.67
N ALA A 281 18.97 -3.18 -23.62
CA ALA A 281 19.55 -1.88 -23.98
C ALA A 281 20.63 -1.40 -22.99
N MET A 282 20.63 -1.88 -21.75
CA MET A 282 21.66 -1.55 -20.76
C MET A 282 23.03 -2.13 -21.16
N ARG A 283 23.06 -3.20 -21.95
CA ARG A 283 24.30 -3.84 -22.43
C ARG A 283 25.10 -2.96 -23.38
N GLU A 284 24.42 -2.02 -24.05
CA GLU A 284 25.00 -1.14 -25.07
C GLU A 284 25.56 0.16 -24.50
N ILE A 285 25.39 0.41 -23.20
CA ILE A 285 25.83 1.64 -22.54
C ILE A 285 26.74 1.36 -21.34
N PRO A 286 27.60 2.31 -20.94
CA PRO A 286 28.47 2.14 -19.77
C PRO A 286 27.67 1.89 -18.48
N GLU A 287 28.22 1.06 -17.57
CA GLU A 287 27.60 0.75 -16.27
C GLU A 287 27.27 2.00 -15.44
N SER A 288 28.06 3.07 -15.59
CA SER A 288 27.81 4.36 -14.93
C SER A 288 26.48 5.01 -15.35
N GLU A 289 25.93 4.65 -16.52
CA GLU A 289 24.67 5.16 -17.06
C GLU A 289 23.49 4.23 -16.82
N TRP A 290 23.73 3.03 -16.28
CA TRP A 290 22.66 2.08 -15.97
C TRP A 290 21.70 2.67 -14.95
N ASP A 291 20.41 2.40 -15.14
CA ASP A 291 19.32 2.85 -14.26
C ASP A 291 18.34 1.69 -14.07
N ILE A 292 18.25 1.19 -12.84
CA ILE A 292 17.38 0.07 -12.49
C ILE A 292 15.91 0.36 -12.80
N GLY A 293 15.48 1.61 -12.67
CA GLY A 293 14.10 2.02 -12.96
C GLY A 293 13.72 1.92 -14.44
N LYS A 294 14.72 1.90 -15.36
CA LYS A 294 14.48 1.76 -16.80
C LYS A 294 14.39 0.32 -17.27
N CYS A 295 15.04 -0.59 -16.57
CA CYS A 295 15.25 -1.96 -17.03
C CYS A 295 14.66 -3.03 -16.11
N THR A 296 13.97 -2.64 -15.05
CA THR A 296 13.40 -3.58 -14.07
C THR A 296 12.02 -3.15 -13.59
N PHE A 297 11.43 -4.05 -12.83
CA PHE A 297 10.25 -3.86 -11.99
C PHE A 297 10.68 -4.17 -10.55
N VAL A 298 10.42 -3.27 -9.64
CA VAL A 298 10.77 -3.40 -8.22
C VAL A 298 9.51 -3.52 -7.39
N LEU A 299 9.43 -4.55 -6.57
CA LEU A 299 8.34 -4.79 -5.64
C LEU A 299 8.90 -4.99 -4.23
N TYR A 300 8.34 -4.29 -3.26
CA TYR A 300 8.56 -4.52 -1.84
C TYR A 300 7.34 -5.22 -1.24
N HIS A 301 7.57 -6.34 -0.56
CA HIS A 301 6.61 -6.90 0.35
C HIS A 301 6.86 -6.33 1.74
N LEU A 302 5.92 -5.55 2.26
CA LEU A 302 5.95 -5.11 3.65
C LEU A 302 4.98 -5.98 4.45
N PHE A 303 5.58 -6.77 5.36
CA PHE A 303 4.81 -7.67 6.21
C PHE A 303 3.69 -6.94 6.97
N PRO A 304 2.48 -7.55 7.14
CA PRO A 304 2.13 -8.90 6.69
C PRO A 304 1.52 -8.99 5.28
N ASN A 305 1.00 -7.90 4.72
CA ASN A 305 0.02 -7.99 3.63
C ASN A 305 0.13 -6.90 2.56
N ILE A 306 1.24 -6.17 2.54
CA ILE A 306 1.44 -5.03 1.63
C ILE A 306 2.35 -5.42 0.48
N GLN A 307 1.91 -5.13 -0.75
CA GLN A 307 2.75 -5.15 -1.93
C GLN A 307 2.90 -3.71 -2.44
N LEU A 308 4.11 -3.20 -2.42
CA LEU A 308 4.45 -1.85 -2.82
C LEU A 308 5.29 -1.89 -4.09
N ILE A 309 4.65 -1.61 -5.21
CA ILE A 309 5.33 -1.48 -6.51
C ILE A 309 5.64 -0.01 -6.68
N THR A 310 6.91 0.37 -6.59
CA THR A 310 7.26 1.78 -6.53
C THR A 310 8.45 2.16 -7.40
N SER A 311 8.36 3.37 -7.91
CA SER A 311 9.40 4.12 -8.58
C SER A 311 9.24 5.59 -8.23
N ARG A 312 10.14 6.46 -8.68
CA ARG A 312 9.93 7.90 -8.54
C ARG A 312 8.74 8.43 -9.34
N ALA A 313 8.42 7.77 -10.44
CA ALA A 313 7.34 8.16 -11.33
C ALA A 313 5.97 7.80 -10.76
N SER A 314 5.87 6.66 -10.08
CA SER A 314 4.59 6.13 -9.62
C SER A 314 4.76 5.11 -8.51
N THR A 315 3.70 4.96 -7.73
CA THR A 315 3.54 3.90 -6.75
C THR A 315 2.18 3.23 -6.94
N THR A 316 2.17 1.90 -6.92
CA THR A 316 0.96 1.10 -6.74
C THR A 316 1.03 0.47 -5.35
N LEU A 317 0.14 0.87 -4.47
CA LEU A 317 0.01 0.31 -3.13
C LEU A 317 -1.10 -0.73 -3.13
N ILE A 318 -0.74 -1.98 -2.86
CA ILE A 318 -1.67 -3.11 -2.80
C ILE A 318 -1.70 -3.62 -1.35
N ARG A 319 -2.89 -3.70 -0.78
CA ARG A 319 -3.12 -4.18 0.59
C ARG A 319 -4.12 -5.32 0.52
N ILE A 320 -3.75 -6.49 1.04
CA ILE A 320 -4.52 -7.72 0.91
C ILE A 320 -4.99 -8.16 2.30
N TYR A 321 -6.30 -8.18 2.51
CA TYR A 321 -6.91 -8.49 3.80
C TYR A 321 -7.75 -9.77 3.72
N PRO A 322 -7.85 -10.55 4.81
CA PRO A 322 -8.88 -11.57 4.92
C PRO A 322 -10.25 -10.91 4.92
N SER A 323 -11.24 -11.56 4.32
CA SER A 323 -12.64 -11.16 4.50
C SER A 323 -13.04 -11.35 5.98
N LYS A 324 -13.91 -10.47 6.49
CA LYS A 324 -14.36 -10.48 7.88
C LYS A 324 -15.09 -11.77 8.26
N ASP A 325 -15.83 -12.32 7.31
CA ASP A 325 -16.78 -13.40 7.58
C ASP A 325 -16.30 -14.77 7.07
N ASN A 326 -15.27 -14.81 6.23
CA ASN A 326 -14.81 -16.05 5.61
C ASN A 326 -13.30 -16.03 5.34
N PRO A 327 -12.48 -16.84 6.04
CA PRO A 327 -11.04 -16.92 5.81
C PRO A 327 -10.66 -17.44 4.42
N GLY A 328 -11.58 -18.11 3.72
CA GLY A 328 -11.44 -18.52 2.32
C GLY A 328 -11.66 -17.41 1.30
N GLN A 329 -11.88 -16.17 1.77
CA GLN A 329 -12.09 -14.99 0.92
C GLN A 329 -11.10 -13.89 1.29
N SER A 330 -10.79 -13.03 0.33
CA SER A 330 -9.93 -11.87 0.53
C SER A 330 -10.46 -10.62 -0.14
N VAL A 331 -10.08 -9.49 0.43
CA VAL A 331 -10.31 -8.15 -0.10
C VAL A 331 -8.96 -7.52 -0.40
N THR A 332 -8.72 -7.16 -1.65
CA THR A 332 -7.52 -6.46 -2.09
C THR A 332 -7.85 -5.01 -2.37
N ARG A 333 -7.20 -4.08 -1.67
CA ARG A 333 -7.30 -2.64 -1.88
C ARG A 333 -6.09 -2.17 -2.68
N ILE A 334 -6.31 -1.52 -3.80
CA ILE A 334 -5.23 -1.02 -4.67
C ILE A 334 -5.37 0.50 -4.80
N GLY A 335 -4.31 1.22 -4.49
CA GLY A 335 -4.18 2.66 -4.73
C GLY A 335 -3.12 2.94 -5.79
N PHE A 336 -3.40 3.90 -6.67
CA PHE A 336 -2.50 4.33 -7.73
C PHE A 336 -2.07 5.77 -7.46
N TYR A 337 -0.75 6.00 -7.47
CA TYR A 337 -0.17 7.30 -7.17
C TYR A 337 0.88 7.63 -8.21
N TYR A 338 0.89 8.88 -8.66
CA TYR A 338 1.85 9.36 -9.66
C TYR A 338 2.58 10.61 -9.16
N ALA A 339 3.82 10.77 -9.58
CA ALA A 339 4.50 12.05 -9.44
C ALA A 339 3.67 13.16 -10.09
N PRO A 340 3.69 14.41 -9.55
CA PRO A 340 2.82 15.49 -10.03
C PRO A 340 2.87 15.70 -11.54
N GLU A 341 4.06 15.67 -12.12
CA GLU A 341 4.29 15.89 -13.56
C GLU A 341 3.63 14.80 -14.43
N ILE A 342 3.53 13.60 -13.90
CA ILE A 342 2.90 12.47 -14.59
C ILE A 342 1.39 12.49 -14.38
N ALA A 343 0.93 12.81 -13.18
CA ALA A 343 -0.50 12.92 -12.88
C ALA A 343 -1.17 13.97 -13.77
N GLU A 344 -0.54 15.10 -14.04
CA GLU A 344 -1.01 16.11 -14.97
C GLU A 344 -1.11 15.57 -16.41
N ALA A 345 -0.09 14.87 -16.90
CA ALA A 345 -0.09 14.28 -18.23
C ALA A 345 -1.17 13.20 -18.41
N VAL A 346 -1.42 12.40 -17.39
CA VAL A 346 -2.45 11.35 -17.39
C VAL A 346 -3.85 11.97 -17.39
N SER A 347 -4.10 13.01 -16.60
CA SER A 347 -5.39 13.71 -16.56
C SER A 347 -5.76 14.32 -17.91
N TYR A 348 -4.76 14.84 -18.65
CA TYR A 348 -4.94 15.40 -19.99
C TYR A 348 -5.36 14.36 -21.05
N THR A 349 -4.89 13.12 -20.90
CA THR A 349 -5.24 12.02 -21.83
C THR A 349 -6.62 11.44 -21.56
N HIS A 350 -7.11 11.47 -20.32
CA HIS A 350 -8.45 11.01 -19.96
C HIS A 350 -9.58 11.99 -20.32
N LEU A 351 -9.28 13.29 -20.47
CA LEU A 351 -10.25 14.31 -20.89
C LEU A 351 -10.47 14.34 -22.41
N ARG A 352 -9.69 13.59 -23.21
CA ARG A 352 -9.78 13.53 -24.67
C ARG A 352 -10.20 12.17 -25.23
N ALA A 353 -10.48 11.18 -24.39
CA ALA A 353 -10.98 9.84 -24.75
C ALA A 353 -12.42 9.66 -24.30
#